data_997dbf7e8aa8651488c855afbd85b80e
#
_entry.id   997dbf7e8aa8651488c855afbd85b80e
#
_cell.length_a   1.000
_cell.length_b   1.000
_cell.length_c   1.000
_cell.angle_alpha   90.00
_cell.angle_beta   90.00
_cell.angle_gamma   90.00
#
_symmetry.space_group_name_H-M   'P 1'
#
loop_
_entity.id
_entity.type
_entity.pdbx_description
1 polymer ?
#
loop_
_entity_poly.entity_id
_entity_poly.type
_entity_poly.pdbx_seq_one_letter_code
_entity_poly.pdbx_strand_id
1 'polypeptide(L)'
;MPHFNAPELEQALGASGIEYRHFPELGGRRNPGRDSANRGWRVGQFQGYADHMASEEFERGLERLLALAAELRTAIMCAEAQWWRCHRRLLSDALLVRGRDVVHLGARGGAERHELTPFAVVDGDRVTYPPAQATLEV
;
A
#
# COMPACT_ATOMS: atom_id res chain seq x y z
N MET A 1 12.01 -7.72 15.56
CA MET A 1 12.73 -8.97 15.25
C MET A 1 14.00 -8.63 14.48
N PRO A 2 15.16 -9.00 15.01
CA PRO A 2 16.42 -8.56 14.40
C PRO A 2 16.58 -8.98 12.93
N HIS A 3 16.09 -10.15 12.56
CA HIS A 3 16.26 -10.66 11.19
C HIS A 3 15.38 -9.92 10.17
N PHE A 4 14.52 -9.01 10.62
CA PHE A 4 13.75 -8.14 9.72
C PHE A 4 14.30 -6.72 9.67
N ASN A 5 15.40 -6.45 10.37
CA ASN A 5 16.08 -5.17 10.20
C ASN A 5 16.69 -5.11 8.81
N ALA A 6 16.71 -3.90 8.22
CA ALA A 6 17.08 -3.76 6.83
C ALA A 6 18.42 -4.40 6.44
N PRO A 7 19.51 -4.22 7.20
CA PRO A 7 20.80 -4.83 6.80
C PRO A 7 20.76 -6.35 6.80
N GLU A 8 20.19 -6.97 7.83
CA GLU A 8 20.11 -8.42 7.94
C GLU A 8 19.17 -8.99 6.88
N LEU A 9 18.07 -8.31 6.63
CA LEU A 9 17.10 -8.72 5.61
C LEU A 9 17.71 -8.67 4.22
N GLU A 10 18.40 -7.58 3.90
CA GLU A 10 19.06 -7.43 2.60
C GLU A 10 20.08 -8.52 2.38
N GLN A 11 20.87 -8.83 3.41
CA GLN A 11 21.89 -9.86 3.33
C GLN A 11 21.25 -11.24 3.12
N ALA A 12 20.22 -11.55 3.89
CA ALA A 12 19.55 -12.85 3.78
C ALA A 12 18.90 -13.04 2.42
N LEU A 13 18.24 -12.02 1.90
CA LEU A 13 17.60 -12.10 0.60
C LEU A 13 18.63 -12.18 -0.52
N GLY A 14 19.71 -11.41 -0.42
CA GLY A 14 20.78 -11.46 -1.41
C GLY A 14 21.42 -12.82 -1.49
N ALA A 15 21.58 -13.51 -0.35
CA ALA A 15 22.12 -14.86 -0.33
C ALA A 15 21.20 -15.85 -1.06
N SER A 16 19.91 -15.54 -1.16
CA SER A 16 18.93 -16.35 -1.89
C SER A 16 18.70 -15.88 -3.33
N GLY A 17 19.47 -14.91 -3.79
CA GLY A 17 19.33 -14.38 -5.13
C GLY A 17 18.18 -13.40 -5.30
N ILE A 18 17.69 -12.83 -4.20
CA ILE A 18 16.58 -11.89 -4.20
C ILE A 18 17.12 -10.49 -3.91
N GLU A 19 16.85 -9.54 -4.79
CA GLU A 19 17.26 -8.17 -4.62
C GLU A 19 16.30 -7.47 -3.65
N TYR A 20 16.84 -6.74 -2.69
CA TYR A 20 16.04 -6.00 -1.71
C TYR A 20 16.12 -4.51 -2.00
N ARG A 21 14.97 -3.85 -1.96
CA ARG A 21 14.86 -2.41 -2.09
C ARG A 21 13.96 -1.87 -1.00
N HIS A 22 14.38 -0.77 -0.37
CA HIS A 22 13.59 -0.10 0.66
C HIS A 22 12.98 1.18 0.08
N PHE A 23 11.68 1.35 0.24
CA PHE A 23 10.93 2.49 -0.30
C PHE A 23 10.26 3.24 0.87
N PRO A 24 11.00 4.10 1.57
CA PRO A 24 10.40 4.85 2.70
C PRO A 24 9.26 5.76 2.25
N GLU A 25 9.28 6.23 1.02
CA GLU A 25 8.20 7.07 0.47
C GLU A 25 6.87 6.32 0.36
N LEU A 26 6.89 5.00 0.40
CA LEU A 26 5.68 4.17 0.40
C LEU A 26 5.38 3.58 1.77
N GLY A 27 6.15 3.95 2.79
CA GLY A 27 5.98 3.43 4.13
C GLY A 27 4.72 3.94 4.81
N GLY A 28 4.25 3.18 5.80
CA GLY A 28 3.07 3.50 6.57
C GLY A 28 3.35 4.48 7.71
N ARG A 29 2.47 4.49 8.71
CA ARG A 29 2.56 5.34 9.90
C ARG A 29 2.50 6.81 9.57
N ARG A 30 1.43 7.22 8.92
CA ARG A 30 1.17 8.61 8.58
C ARG A 30 -0.01 9.11 9.38
N ASN A 31 0.07 10.35 9.85
CA ASN A 31 -1.05 10.97 10.54
C ASN A 31 -1.95 11.67 9.54
N PRO A 32 -3.27 11.66 9.74
CA PRO A 32 -4.17 12.32 8.80
C PRO A 32 -4.00 13.83 8.84
N GLY A 33 -4.23 14.47 7.69
CA GLY A 33 -4.29 15.90 7.61
C GLY A 33 -5.55 16.44 8.26
N ARG A 34 -5.55 17.75 8.57
CA ARG A 34 -6.67 18.41 9.22
C ARG A 34 -7.94 18.31 8.37
N ASP A 35 -7.79 18.46 7.07
CA ASP A 35 -8.90 18.45 6.11
C ASP A 35 -8.86 17.22 5.24
N SER A 36 -8.66 16.05 5.85
CA SER A 36 -8.52 14.81 5.11
C SER A 36 -9.78 14.49 4.30
N ALA A 37 -9.60 14.19 3.02
CA ALA A 37 -10.67 13.70 2.16
C ALA A 37 -10.93 12.21 2.36
N ASN A 38 -10.19 11.58 3.28
CA ASN A 38 -10.15 10.12 3.42
C ASN A 38 -10.74 9.64 4.73
N ARG A 39 -11.71 10.36 5.26
CA ARG A 39 -12.30 10.06 6.57
C ARG A 39 -13.22 8.84 6.55
N GLY A 40 -13.37 8.19 5.40
CA GLY A 40 -14.03 6.89 5.33
C GLY A 40 -13.30 5.82 6.11
N TRP A 41 -11.96 5.96 6.25
CA TRP A 41 -11.19 5.08 7.11
C TRP A 41 -11.38 5.47 8.57
N ARG A 42 -11.67 4.48 9.41
CA ARG A 42 -11.80 4.72 10.86
C ARG A 42 -10.46 4.76 11.56
N VAL A 43 -9.46 4.06 11.02
CA VAL A 43 -8.13 4.01 11.60
C VAL A 43 -7.36 5.24 11.14
N GLY A 44 -6.88 6.04 12.09
CA GLY A 44 -6.20 7.30 11.77
C GLY A 44 -4.97 7.12 10.88
N GLN A 45 -4.20 6.05 11.10
CA GLN A 45 -3.02 5.79 10.28
C GLN A 45 -3.39 5.48 8.83
N PHE A 46 -4.54 4.85 8.60
CA PHE A 46 -5.02 4.59 7.24
C PHE A 46 -5.49 5.87 6.57
N GLN A 47 -6.17 6.75 7.31
CA GLN A 47 -6.51 8.08 6.80
C GLN A 47 -5.23 8.83 6.40
N GLY A 48 -4.24 8.82 7.29
CA GLY A 48 -2.97 9.50 7.04
C GLY A 48 -2.24 8.93 5.84
N TYR A 49 -2.25 7.62 5.68
CA TYR A 49 -1.62 7.00 4.52
C TYR A 49 -2.35 7.38 3.24
N ALA A 50 -3.68 7.36 3.26
CA ALA A 50 -4.47 7.77 2.10
C ALA A 50 -4.20 9.24 1.72
N ASP A 51 -4.05 10.11 2.72
CA ASP A 51 -3.66 11.50 2.47
C ASP A 51 -2.27 11.58 1.83
N HIS A 52 -1.34 10.75 2.31
CA HIS A 52 0.01 10.69 1.75
C HIS A 52 0.01 10.23 0.29
N MET A 53 -0.95 9.39 -0.09
CA MET A 53 -1.07 8.90 -1.46
C MET A 53 -1.31 10.02 -2.47
N ALA A 54 -1.74 11.20 -2.03
CA ALA A 54 -1.89 12.37 -2.88
C ALA A 54 -0.61 13.19 -3.00
N SER A 55 0.46 12.82 -2.30
CA SER A 55 1.70 13.59 -2.29
C SER A 55 2.61 13.22 -3.46
N GLU A 56 3.50 14.16 -3.80
CA GLU A 56 4.51 13.90 -4.83
C GLU A 56 5.49 12.82 -4.39
N GLU A 57 5.79 12.79 -3.09
CA GLU A 57 6.70 11.78 -2.54
C GLU A 57 6.17 10.38 -2.80
N PHE A 58 4.88 10.16 -2.51
CA PHE A 58 4.24 8.88 -2.76
C PHE A 58 4.23 8.57 -4.26
N GLU A 59 3.88 9.55 -5.07
CA GLU A 59 3.80 9.36 -6.52
C GLU A 59 5.14 8.92 -7.10
N ARG A 60 6.23 9.56 -6.68
CA ARG A 60 7.57 9.17 -7.14
C ARG A 60 7.92 7.76 -6.71
N GLY A 61 7.60 7.39 -5.46
CA GLY A 61 7.85 6.04 -4.98
C GLY A 61 7.05 5.02 -5.75
N LEU A 62 5.78 5.32 -6.02
CA LEU A 62 4.91 4.42 -6.76
C LEU A 62 5.41 4.23 -8.19
N GLU A 63 5.83 5.29 -8.85
CA GLU A 63 6.37 5.19 -10.21
C GLU A 63 7.64 4.33 -10.25
N ARG A 64 8.51 4.47 -9.27
CA ARG A 64 9.71 3.63 -9.17
C ARG A 64 9.34 2.17 -8.95
N LEU A 65 8.35 1.92 -8.10
CA LEU A 65 7.89 0.56 -7.86
C LEU A 65 7.29 -0.06 -9.13
N LEU A 66 6.47 0.71 -9.84
CA LEU A 66 5.87 0.25 -11.08
C LEU A 66 6.91 -0.06 -12.14
N ALA A 67 7.95 0.78 -12.25
CA ALA A 67 9.04 0.55 -13.20
C ALA A 67 9.79 -0.74 -12.85
N LEU A 68 10.06 -0.96 -11.58
CA LEU A 68 10.74 -2.16 -11.11
C LEU A 68 9.89 -3.41 -11.38
N ALA A 69 8.60 -3.33 -11.09
CA ALA A 69 7.68 -4.46 -11.27
C ALA A 69 7.44 -4.79 -12.75
N ALA A 70 7.67 -3.82 -13.66
CA ALA A 70 7.55 -4.07 -15.08
C ALA A 70 8.68 -4.96 -15.60
N GLU A 71 9.82 -4.96 -14.91
CA GLU A 71 10.99 -5.72 -15.36
C GLU A 71 11.24 -6.97 -14.52
N LEU A 72 10.87 -6.95 -13.25
CA LEU A 72 11.19 -8.03 -12.32
C LEU A 72 9.93 -8.45 -11.57
N ARG A 73 9.84 -9.75 -11.30
CA ARG A 73 8.80 -10.25 -10.40
C ARG A 73 9.06 -9.63 -9.01
N THR A 74 8.08 -8.92 -8.49
CA THR A 74 8.27 -8.07 -7.32
C THR A 74 7.27 -8.43 -6.24
N ALA A 75 7.74 -8.53 -5.00
CA ALA A 75 6.88 -8.70 -3.83
C ALA A 75 7.10 -7.53 -2.88
N ILE A 76 6.01 -7.05 -2.30
CA ILE A 76 6.01 -5.99 -1.30
C ILE A 76 5.90 -6.65 0.07
N MET A 77 6.66 -6.19 1.04
CA MET A 77 6.55 -6.73 2.38
C MET A 77 6.60 -5.64 3.43
N CYS A 78 6.02 -5.93 4.57
CA CYS A 78 6.16 -5.11 5.76
C CYS A 78 6.16 -6.04 6.98
N ALA A 79 6.33 -5.46 8.18
CA ALA A 79 6.39 -6.25 9.40
C ALA A 79 5.05 -6.87 9.81
N GLU A 80 3.93 -6.34 9.30
CA GLU A 80 2.60 -6.88 9.61
C GLU A 80 2.30 -8.06 8.69
N ALA A 81 1.90 -9.19 9.26
CA ALA A 81 1.62 -10.39 8.48
C ALA A 81 0.32 -10.28 7.69
N GLN A 82 -0.67 -9.59 8.24
CA GLN A 82 -1.99 -9.50 7.63
C GLN A 82 -2.11 -8.23 6.80
N TRP A 83 -2.20 -8.41 5.48
CA TRP A 83 -2.19 -7.26 4.56
C TRP A 83 -3.33 -6.29 4.82
N TRP A 84 -4.49 -6.78 5.26
CA TRP A 84 -5.67 -5.93 5.48
C TRP A 84 -5.57 -5.09 6.74
N ARG A 85 -4.55 -5.32 7.56
CA ARG A 85 -4.33 -4.58 8.81
C ARG A 85 -3.17 -3.60 8.70
N CYS A 86 -2.66 -3.39 7.50
CA CYS A 86 -1.56 -2.46 7.31
C CYS A 86 -1.75 -1.67 6.02
N HIS A 87 -0.87 -0.71 5.80
CA HIS A 87 -0.93 0.19 4.65
C HIS A 87 -0.81 -0.53 3.31
N ARG A 88 -0.41 -1.80 3.28
CA ARG A 88 -0.40 -2.57 2.04
C ARG A 88 -1.78 -2.64 1.41
N ARG A 89 -2.83 -2.55 2.22
CA ARG A 89 -4.19 -2.54 1.70
C ARG A 89 -4.42 -1.33 0.79
N LEU A 90 -3.98 -0.15 1.24
CA LEU A 90 -4.13 1.07 0.46
C LEU A 90 -3.16 1.12 -0.71
N LEU A 91 -1.92 0.70 -0.50
CA LEU A 91 -0.94 0.62 -1.57
C LEU A 91 -1.42 -0.34 -2.67
N SER A 92 -2.04 -1.44 -2.28
CA SER A 92 -2.61 -2.39 -3.25
C SER A 92 -3.74 -1.77 -4.05
N ASP A 93 -4.58 -0.94 -3.42
CA ASP A 93 -5.61 -0.18 -4.15
C ASP A 93 -4.96 0.73 -5.20
N ALA A 94 -3.88 1.43 -4.82
CA ALA A 94 -3.19 2.32 -5.75
C ALA A 94 -2.59 1.58 -6.93
N LEU A 95 -2.02 0.41 -6.69
CA LEU A 95 -1.46 -0.43 -7.75
C LEU A 95 -2.53 -0.96 -8.68
N LEU A 96 -3.66 -1.38 -8.10
CA LEU A 96 -4.78 -1.91 -8.88
C LEU A 96 -5.33 -0.84 -9.81
N VAL A 97 -5.47 0.38 -9.33
CA VAL A 97 -5.96 1.51 -10.12
C VAL A 97 -5.00 1.85 -11.27
N ARG A 98 -3.71 1.56 -11.09
CA ARG A 98 -2.71 1.74 -12.15
C ARG A 98 -2.63 0.55 -13.10
N GLY A 99 -3.59 -0.38 -13.03
CA GLY A 99 -3.68 -1.50 -13.96
C GLY A 99 -2.82 -2.70 -13.62
N ARG A 100 -2.33 -2.79 -12.39
CA ARG A 100 -1.51 -3.92 -11.96
C ARG A 100 -2.34 -4.93 -11.20
N ASP A 101 -2.12 -6.20 -11.45
CA ASP A 101 -2.69 -7.26 -10.63
C ASP A 101 -1.91 -7.38 -9.34
N VAL A 102 -2.62 -7.47 -8.24
CA VAL A 102 -2.01 -7.61 -6.91
C VAL A 102 -2.52 -8.89 -6.28
N VAL A 103 -1.59 -9.71 -5.82
CA VAL A 103 -1.93 -10.97 -5.15
C VAL A 103 -1.31 -10.94 -3.75
N HIS A 104 -2.13 -11.16 -2.75
CA HIS A 104 -1.67 -11.24 -1.37
C HIS A 104 -1.23 -12.65 -1.07
N LEU A 105 0.00 -12.80 -0.58
CA LEU A 105 0.56 -14.10 -0.22
C LEU A 105 0.37 -14.30 1.28
N GLY A 106 -0.29 -15.37 1.65
CA GLY A 106 -0.50 -15.72 3.04
C GLY A 106 0.72 -16.39 3.65
N ALA A 107 0.90 -16.23 4.97
CA ALA A 107 2.01 -16.84 5.69
C ALA A 107 2.00 -18.36 5.60
N ARG A 108 0.84 -18.94 5.31
CA ARG A 108 0.68 -20.41 5.21
C ARG A 108 0.54 -20.89 3.77
N GLY A 109 0.99 -20.06 2.83
CA GLY A 109 1.05 -20.44 1.43
C GLY A 109 -0.19 -20.13 0.60
N GLY A 110 -1.23 -19.55 1.18
CA GLY A 110 -2.40 -19.14 0.42
C GLY A 110 -2.10 -17.92 -0.45
N ALA A 111 -2.87 -17.77 -1.53
CA ALA A 111 -2.77 -16.62 -2.41
C ALA A 111 -4.17 -16.08 -2.67
N GLU A 112 -4.32 -14.75 -2.57
CA GLU A 112 -5.61 -14.10 -2.70
C GLU A 112 -5.48 -12.87 -3.57
N ARG A 113 -6.28 -12.78 -4.63
CA ARG A 113 -6.26 -11.62 -5.51
C ARG A 113 -6.86 -10.42 -4.78
N HIS A 114 -6.17 -9.29 -4.84
CA HIS A 114 -6.66 -8.07 -4.19
C HIS A 114 -7.88 -7.53 -4.93
N GLU A 115 -8.89 -7.13 -4.16
CA GLU A 115 -10.04 -6.41 -4.66
C GLU A 115 -10.01 -5.00 -4.08
N LEU A 116 -10.44 -4.03 -4.87
CA LEU A 116 -10.46 -2.63 -4.44
C LEU A 116 -11.30 -2.50 -3.16
N THR A 117 -10.80 -1.72 -2.21
CA THR A 117 -11.56 -1.44 -0.99
C THR A 117 -12.95 -0.92 -1.35
N PRO A 118 -14.03 -1.49 -0.75
CA PRO A 118 -15.39 -1.19 -1.22
C PRO A 118 -15.81 0.28 -1.18
N PHE A 119 -15.29 1.06 -0.24
CA PHE A 119 -15.63 2.48 -0.14
C PHE A 119 -14.61 3.39 -0.81
N ALA A 120 -13.68 2.83 -1.59
CA ALA A 120 -12.75 3.63 -2.36
C ALA A 120 -13.46 4.31 -3.53
N VAL A 121 -13.08 5.55 -3.80
CA VAL A 121 -13.57 6.30 -4.96
C VAL A 121 -12.38 6.53 -5.88
N VAL A 122 -12.50 6.12 -7.13
CA VAL A 122 -11.44 6.21 -8.12
C VAL A 122 -11.74 7.34 -9.09
N ASP A 123 -10.77 8.21 -9.30
CA ASP A 123 -10.85 9.28 -10.28
C ASP A 123 -9.53 9.30 -11.05
N GLY A 124 -9.54 8.71 -12.24
CA GLY A 124 -8.31 8.51 -13.01
C GLY A 124 -7.36 7.60 -12.25
N ASP A 125 -6.17 8.10 -11.93
CA ASP A 125 -5.17 7.36 -11.17
C ASP A 125 -5.26 7.64 -9.67
N ARG A 126 -6.22 8.44 -9.25
CA ARG A 126 -6.36 8.83 -7.84
C ARG A 126 -7.38 7.99 -7.13
N VAL A 127 -7.10 7.68 -5.87
CA VAL A 127 -8.00 6.93 -5.01
C VAL A 127 -8.23 7.76 -3.76
N THR A 128 -9.49 7.97 -3.41
CA THR A 128 -9.84 8.61 -2.15
C THR A 128 -10.84 7.73 -1.40
N TYR A 129 -10.99 8.01 -0.13
CA TYR A 129 -11.86 7.22 0.74
C TYR A 129 -12.75 8.16 1.55
N PRO A 130 -13.74 8.80 0.89
CA PRO A 130 -14.60 9.75 1.59
C PRO A 130 -15.50 9.03 2.59
N PRO A 131 -16.00 9.75 3.60
CA PRO A 131 -16.94 9.15 4.53
C PRO A 131 -18.23 8.75 3.80
N ALA A 132 -18.91 7.74 4.32
CA ALA A 132 -20.19 7.33 3.78
C ALA A 132 -21.14 8.53 3.79
N GLN A 133 -21.83 8.79 2.67
CA GLN A 133 -22.82 9.84 2.64
C GLN A 133 -24.00 9.43 3.52
N ALA A 134 -24.35 10.34 4.40
CA ALA A 134 -25.57 10.19 5.15
C ALA A 134 -26.71 10.21 4.16
N THR A 135 -27.44 9.68 3.96
CA THR A 135 -28.31 9.60 3.01
C THR A 135 -29.22 10.29 2.59
N LEU A 136 -29.16 10.42 2.18
CA LEU A 136 -29.54 10.71 1.75
C LEU A 136 -30.30 11.15 1.39
N GLU A 137 -30.40 11.46 1.38
CA GLU A 137 -30.83 11.85 1.12
C GLU A 137 -31.74 11.87 0.56
N VAL A 138 -32.26 11.89 0.38
CA VAL A 138 -33.09 12.00 -0.08
C VAL A 138 -33.84 11.95 -0.36
#